data_8a140d88a0e321d163b280e0b481ef4c
#
_entry.id   8a140d88a0e321d163b280e0b481ef4c
#
_cell.length_a   1.000
_cell.length_b   1.000
_cell.length_c   1.000
_cell.angle_alpha   90.00
_cell.angle_beta   90.00
_cell.angle_gamma   90.00
#
_symmetry.space_group_name_H-M   'P 1'
#
loop_
_entity.id
_entity.type
_entity.pdbx_description
1 polymer ?
#
loop_
_entity_poly.entity_id
_entity_poly.type
_entity_poly.pdbx_seq_one_letter_code
_entity_poly.pdbx_strand_id
1 'polypeptide(L)'
;MEVKRLVCGIFQTNTYILEIDNKIIIIDPACKMEKLLPYLEGKELLAVLLTHGHFDHIKACDDLYKQYKVSIYIHEADIEMTKNKGWGKVFGLQAVPTISVPLVKLKETKYKIGPYNFEVLFTPGHSKGSVCYLFDDCIFTGDTLFKLACGRCDLEGGDISEMKSSLRLLKGLNPSLIVYPGHDEISDLEYEIENNSYLV
;
A
#
# COMPACT_ATOMS: atom_id res chain seq x y z
N MET A 1 14.03 -4.23 11.22
CA MET A 1 13.40 -4.61 9.93
C MET A 1 14.12 -3.88 8.80
N GLU A 2 14.56 -4.57 7.74
CA GLU A 2 15.09 -3.92 6.54
C GLU A 2 13.92 -3.61 5.59
N VAL A 3 13.90 -2.39 5.03
CA VAL A 3 12.89 -1.96 4.06
C VAL A 3 13.57 -1.57 2.76
N LYS A 4 13.19 -2.23 1.65
CA LYS A 4 13.65 -1.90 0.30
C LYS A 4 12.50 -1.31 -0.50
N ARG A 5 12.72 -0.16 -1.13
CA ARG A 5 11.76 0.51 -2.01
C ARG A 5 12.11 0.27 -3.47
N LEU A 6 11.12 -0.13 -4.27
CA LEU A 6 11.21 -0.21 -5.73
C LEU A 6 10.18 0.73 -6.35
N VAL A 7 10.62 1.63 -7.19
CA VAL A 7 9.72 2.51 -7.96
C VAL A 7 9.31 1.82 -9.26
N CYS A 8 8.01 1.71 -9.50
CA CYS A 8 7.44 0.82 -10.51
C CYS A 8 6.43 1.52 -11.44
N GLY A 9 6.46 1.12 -12.71
CA GLY A 9 5.46 1.54 -13.69
C GLY A 9 5.53 3.01 -14.08
N ILE A 10 4.55 3.43 -14.89
CA ILE A 10 4.45 4.80 -15.41
C ILE A 10 3.96 5.80 -14.36
N PHE A 11 3.27 5.31 -13.34
CA PHE A 11 2.79 6.12 -12.20
C PHE A 11 3.83 6.23 -11.09
N GLN A 12 5.00 5.61 -11.24
CA GLN A 12 6.10 5.62 -10.25
C GLN A 12 5.65 5.12 -8.87
N THR A 13 4.78 4.11 -8.85
CA THR A 13 4.25 3.53 -7.62
C THR A 13 5.34 2.84 -6.81
N ASN A 14 5.38 3.07 -5.53
CA ASN A 14 6.32 2.45 -4.61
C ASN A 14 5.85 1.05 -4.22
N THR A 15 6.69 0.07 -4.45
CA THR A 15 6.58 -1.28 -3.87
C THR A 15 7.58 -1.41 -2.74
N TYR A 16 7.15 -1.88 -1.58
CA TYR A 16 8.05 -2.09 -0.45
C TYR A 16 8.23 -3.57 -0.17
N ILE A 17 9.49 -3.96 0.04
CA ILE A 17 9.91 -5.30 0.43
C ILE A 17 10.48 -5.20 1.83
N LEU A 18 9.78 -5.79 2.79
CA LEU A 18 10.14 -5.83 4.20
C LEU A 18 10.83 -7.16 4.48
N GLU A 19 12.01 -7.12 5.09
CA GLU A 19 12.79 -8.32 5.40
C GLU A 19 13.19 -8.39 6.87
N ILE A 20 12.92 -9.54 7.50
CA ILE A 20 13.42 -9.95 8.82
C ILE A 20 13.81 -11.45 8.72
N ASP A 21 15.07 -11.79 8.99
CA ASP A 21 15.56 -13.18 9.05
C ASP A 21 15.16 -14.03 7.83
N ASN A 22 15.42 -13.53 6.61
CA ASN A 22 15.03 -14.17 5.34
C ASN A 22 13.52 -14.39 5.15
N LYS A 23 12.68 -13.76 5.94
CA LYS A 23 11.23 -13.75 5.78
C LYS A 23 10.79 -12.42 5.19
N ILE A 24 9.91 -12.47 4.21
CA ILE A 24 9.52 -11.31 3.40
C ILE A 24 8.02 -11.04 3.57
N ILE A 25 7.69 -9.75 3.70
CA ILE A 25 6.38 -9.20 3.37
C ILE A 25 6.56 -8.21 2.22
N ILE A 26 5.65 -8.22 1.25
CA ILE A 26 5.60 -7.21 0.18
C ILE A 26 4.37 -6.32 0.40
N ILE A 27 4.57 -5.00 0.34
CA ILE A 27 3.48 -4.03 0.31
C ILE A 27 3.37 -3.46 -1.10
N ASP A 28 2.16 -3.47 -1.67
CA ASP A 28 1.80 -2.94 -2.99
C ASP A 28 2.75 -3.41 -4.11
N PRO A 29 2.62 -4.68 -4.58
CA PRO A 29 3.49 -5.24 -5.61
C PRO A 29 3.20 -4.65 -7.00
N ALA A 30 3.50 -3.37 -7.21
CA ALA A 30 3.29 -2.57 -8.42
C ALA A 30 4.23 -2.94 -9.58
N CYS A 31 5.32 -3.63 -9.29
CA CYS A 31 6.31 -4.05 -10.26
C CYS A 31 5.87 -5.28 -11.06
N LYS A 32 6.52 -5.51 -12.21
CA LYS A 32 6.50 -6.83 -12.85
C LYS A 32 7.22 -7.84 -11.96
N MET A 33 6.78 -9.10 -12.02
CA MET A 33 7.34 -10.22 -11.25
C MET A 33 8.86 -10.32 -11.36
N GLU A 34 9.42 -10.12 -12.56
CA GLU A 34 10.85 -10.21 -12.82
C GLU A 34 11.69 -9.24 -11.98
N LYS A 35 11.12 -8.09 -11.62
CA LYS A 35 11.80 -7.12 -10.73
C LYS A 35 11.80 -7.56 -9.26
N LEU A 36 10.86 -8.40 -8.85
CA LEU A 36 10.72 -8.88 -7.49
C LEU A 36 11.57 -10.13 -7.21
N LEU A 37 11.79 -10.99 -8.23
CA LEU A 37 12.50 -12.27 -8.09
C LEU A 37 13.86 -12.16 -7.35
N PRO A 38 14.76 -11.19 -7.65
CA PRO A 38 16.06 -11.09 -6.97
C PRO A 38 15.95 -10.88 -5.46
N TYR A 39 14.84 -10.34 -4.99
CA TYR A 39 14.59 -10.08 -3.56
C TYR A 39 13.94 -11.28 -2.85
N LEU A 40 13.39 -12.21 -3.60
CA LEU A 40 12.66 -13.38 -3.09
C LEU A 40 13.50 -14.67 -3.14
N GLU A 41 14.61 -14.67 -3.89
CA GLU A 41 15.46 -15.85 -4.04
C GLU A 41 16.03 -16.28 -2.68
N GLY A 42 15.81 -17.56 -2.32
CA GLY A 42 16.27 -18.14 -1.04
C GLY A 42 15.53 -17.63 0.20
N LYS A 43 14.40 -16.92 0.04
CA LYS A 43 13.64 -16.35 1.15
C LYS A 43 12.20 -16.85 1.18
N GLU A 44 11.57 -16.74 2.34
CA GLU A 44 10.19 -17.12 2.58
C GLU A 44 9.26 -15.89 2.43
N LEU A 45 8.41 -15.86 1.40
CA LEU A 45 7.38 -14.84 1.24
C LEU A 45 6.17 -15.21 2.10
N LEU A 46 5.92 -14.44 3.16
CA LEU A 46 4.88 -14.71 4.16
C LEU A 46 3.53 -14.09 3.78
N ALA A 47 3.53 -12.89 3.20
CA ALA A 47 2.33 -12.15 2.87
C ALA A 47 2.57 -11.09 1.80
N VAL A 48 1.48 -10.75 1.09
CA VAL A 48 1.34 -9.52 0.31
C VAL A 48 0.27 -8.68 1.00
N LEU A 49 0.59 -7.43 1.28
CA LEU A 49 -0.32 -6.46 1.90
C LEU A 49 -0.63 -5.35 0.89
N LEU A 50 -1.91 -5.13 0.61
CA LEU A 50 -2.34 -4.05 -0.28
C LEU A 50 -2.88 -2.90 0.55
N THR A 51 -2.37 -1.69 0.31
CA THR A 51 -2.87 -0.48 0.95
C THR A 51 -4.27 -0.12 0.44
N HIS A 52 -4.53 -0.39 -0.85
CA HIS A 52 -5.82 -0.17 -1.51
C HIS A 52 -5.90 -0.95 -2.85
N GLY A 53 -7.00 -0.80 -3.57
CA GLY A 53 -7.32 -1.65 -4.73
C GLY A 53 -6.98 -1.07 -6.11
N HIS A 54 -6.29 0.07 -6.23
CA HIS A 54 -5.94 0.64 -7.54
C HIS A 54 -4.96 -0.24 -8.32
N PHE A 55 -5.16 -0.26 -9.63
CA PHE A 55 -4.50 -1.18 -10.56
C PHE A 55 -2.98 -1.05 -10.60
N ASP A 56 -2.45 0.12 -10.31
CA ASP A 56 -1.01 0.37 -10.34
C ASP A 56 -0.28 -0.15 -9.08
N HIS A 57 -1.01 -0.51 -8.01
CA HIS A 57 -0.47 -1.14 -6.79
C HIS A 57 -0.47 -2.67 -6.81
N ILE A 58 -1.18 -3.32 -7.74
CA ILE A 58 -1.53 -4.74 -7.66
C ILE A 58 -0.91 -5.64 -8.75
N LYS A 59 0.02 -5.12 -9.53
CA LYS A 59 0.46 -5.72 -10.80
C LYS A 59 1.00 -7.14 -10.68
N ALA A 60 1.77 -7.48 -9.65
CA ALA A 60 2.35 -8.81 -9.49
C ALA A 60 1.52 -9.73 -8.58
N CYS A 61 0.34 -9.32 -8.11
CA CYS A 61 -0.46 -10.11 -7.16
C CYS A 61 -0.75 -11.53 -7.64
N ASP A 62 -1.29 -11.66 -8.85
CA ASP A 62 -1.64 -12.97 -9.40
C ASP A 62 -0.41 -13.87 -9.60
N ASP A 63 0.73 -13.32 -10.01
CA ASP A 63 1.96 -14.05 -10.24
C ASP A 63 2.58 -14.51 -8.91
N LEU A 64 2.61 -13.64 -7.90
CA LEU A 64 3.05 -13.98 -6.54
C LEU A 64 2.20 -15.10 -5.93
N TYR A 65 0.87 -15.01 -6.05
CA TYR A 65 -0.01 -16.07 -5.58
C TYR A 65 0.22 -17.40 -6.32
N LYS A 66 0.33 -17.38 -7.66
CA LYS A 66 0.54 -18.58 -8.46
C LYS A 66 1.86 -19.27 -8.12
N GLN A 67 2.93 -18.51 -7.93
CA GLN A 67 4.27 -19.05 -7.71
C GLN A 67 4.52 -19.44 -6.24
N TYR A 68 4.10 -18.60 -5.28
CA TYR A 68 4.43 -18.78 -3.85
C TYR A 68 3.24 -19.25 -3.00
N LYS A 69 2.03 -19.29 -3.55
CA LYS A 69 0.78 -19.58 -2.80
C LYS A 69 0.59 -18.69 -1.57
N VAL A 70 1.14 -17.47 -1.63
CA VAL A 70 1.10 -16.50 -0.56
C VAL A 70 -0.28 -15.85 -0.41
N SER A 71 -0.70 -15.57 0.82
CA SER A 71 -1.92 -14.80 1.08
C SER A 71 -1.77 -13.34 0.69
N ILE A 72 -2.77 -12.80 -0.02
CA ILE A 72 -2.85 -11.40 -0.41
C ILE A 72 -3.97 -10.75 0.39
N TYR A 73 -3.59 -9.77 1.20
CA TYR A 73 -4.49 -9.09 2.12
C TYR A 73 -4.93 -7.74 1.56
N ILE A 74 -6.21 -7.43 1.66
CA ILE A 74 -6.82 -6.16 1.25
C ILE A 74 -8.05 -5.86 2.10
N HIS A 75 -8.36 -4.58 2.31
CA HIS A 75 -9.63 -4.19 2.93
C HIS A 75 -10.81 -4.54 2.03
N GLU A 76 -11.90 -5.06 2.62
CA GLU A 76 -13.03 -5.62 1.85
C GLU A 76 -13.69 -4.60 0.91
N ALA A 77 -13.72 -3.31 1.28
CA ALA A 77 -14.33 -2.26 0.47
C ALA A 77 -13.64 -2.04 -0.89
N ASP A 78 -12.39 -2.48 -1.04
CA ASP A 78 -11.61 -2.31 -2.28
C ASP A 78 -11.49 -3.59 -3.12
N ILE A 79 -12.04 -4.72 -2.68
CA ILE A 79 -11.95 -5.99 -3.43
C ILE A 79 -12.51 -5.84 -4.85
N GLU A 80 -13.66 -5.20 -5.02
CA GLU A 80 -14.26 -5.04 -6.35
C GLU A 80 -13.44 -4.07 -7.23
N MET A 81 -12.77 -3.08 -6.63
CA MET A 81 -11.88 -2.17 -7.33
C MET A 81 -10.72 -2.92 -8.01
N THR A 82 -10.17 -3.96 -7.40
CA THR A 82 -9.07 -4.77 -7.97
C THR A 82 -9.46 -5.51 -9.26
N LYS A 83 -10.74 -5.62 -9.58
CA LYS A 83 -11.28 -6.28 -10.77
C LYS A 83 -11.69 -5.31 -11.87
N ASN A 84 -11.66 -4.01 -11.59
CA ASN A 84 -12.19 -2.98 -12.48
C ASN A 84 -11.25 -2.70 -13.67
N LYS A 85 -11.59 -3.27 -14.83
CA LYS A 85 -10.88 -3.04 -16.11
C LYS A 85 -11.15 -1.64 -16.70
N GLY A 86 -12.11 -0.91 -16.17
CA GLY A 86 -12.50 0.42 -16.65
C GLY A 86 -11.42 1.48 -16.45
N TRP A 87 -10.54 1.30 -15.49
CA TRP A 87 -9.39 2.18 -15.24
C TRP A 87 -8.53 2.42 -16.48
N GLY A 88 -8.38 1.43 -17.36
CA GLY A 88 -7.66 1.59 -18.63
C GLY A 88 -8.20 2.75 -19.45
N LYS A 89 -9.53 2.89 -19.57
CA LYS A 89 -10.17 3.99 -20.30
C LYS A 89 -9.94 5.35 -19.64
N VAL A 90 -10.02 5.41 -18.29
CA VAL A 90 -9.81 6.64 -17.52
C VAL A 90 -8.41 7.21 -17.74
N PHE A 91 -7.40 6.34 -17.80
CA PHE A 91 -6.00 6.74 -17.94
C PHE A 91 -5.42 6.60 -19.36
N GLY A 92 -6.27 6.29 -20.36
CA GLY A 92 -5.82 6.13 -21.75
C GLY A 92 -4.94 4.88 -21.99
N LEU A 93 -5.06 3.86 -21.13
CA LEU A 93 -4.31 2.61 -21.21
C LEU A 93 -5.13 1.53 -21.90
N GLN A 94 -4.47 0.70 -22.72
CA GLN A 94 -5.14 -0.42 -23.40
C GLN A 94 -5.59 -1.53 -22.44
N ALA A 95 -4.80 -1.78 -21.40
CA ALA A 95 -5.10 -2.76 -20.37
C ALA A 95 -4.48 -2.35 -19.04
N VAL A 96 -5.11 -2.75 -17.95
CA VAL A 96 -4.65 -2.54 -16.58
C VAL A 96 -4.60 -3.86 -15.81
N PRO A 97 -3.71 -4.01 -14.83
CA PRO A 97 -3.71 -5.15 -13.92
C PRO A 97 -5.06 -5.32 -13.21
N THR A 98 -5.44 -6.56 -12.99
CA THR A 98 -6.58 -6.95 -12.15
C THR A 98 -6.19 -8.18 -11.34
N ILE A 99 -6.85 -8.41 -10.20
CA ILE A 99 -6.63 -9.60 -9.38
C ILE A 99 -7.72 -10.63 -9.68
N SER A 100 -7.30 -11.85 -10.00
CA SER A 100 -8.19 -13.00 -10.26
C SER A 100 -8.06 -14.11 -9.21
N VAL A 101 -7.09 -14.01 -8.32
CA VAL A 101 -6.81 -14.99 -7.27
C VAL A 101 -7.56 -14.64 -5.96
N PRO A 102 -7.70 -15.60 -5.02
CA PRO A 102 -8.35 -15.35 -3.74
C PRO A 102 -7.66 -14.26 -2.93
N LEU A 103 -8.46 -13.39 -2.32
CA LEU A 103 -8.02 -12.30 -1.45
C LEU A 103 -8.47 -12.57 0.00
N VAL A 104 -7.61 -12.22 0.96
CA VAL A 104 -7.90 -12.26 2.38
C VAL A 104 -8.35 -10.88 2.83
N LYS A 105 -9.53 -10.82 3.45
CA LYS A 105 -10.08 -9.55 3.96
C LYS A 105 -9.32 -9.09 5.20
N LEU A 106 -8.79 -7.88 5.14
CA LEU A 106 -8.23 -7.18 6.29
C LEU A 106 -9.33 -6.70 7.24
N LYS A 107 -8.96 -6.65 8.51
CA LYS A 107 -9.72 -5.96 9.57
C LYS A 107 -8.82 -4.90 10.20
N GLU A 108 -9.43 -3.87 10.73
CA GLU A 108 -8.78 -2.82 11.51
C GLU A 108 -8.37 -3.38 12.87
N THR A 109 -7.20 -3.97 12.94
CA THR A 109 -6.68 -4.60 14.16
C THR A 109 -5.17 -4.82 14.08
N LYS A 110 -4.60 -5.32 15.16
CA LYS A 110 -3.20 -5.73 15.21
C LYS A 110 -3.03 -7.10 14.58
N TYR A 111 -1.99 -7.23 13.77
CA TYR A 111 -1.60 -8.46 13.10
C TYR A 111 -0.23 -8.93 13.55
N LYS A 112 -0.07 -10.25 13.54
CA LYS A 112 1.22 -10.91 13.65
C LYS A 112 1.38 -11.90 12.51
N ILE A 113 2.33 -11.65 11.60
CA ILE A 113 2.66 -12.54 10.48
C ILE A 113 4.14 -12.87 10.56
N GLY A 114 4.47 -14.10 10.96
CA GLY A 114 5.86 -14.50 11.25
C GLY A 114 6.49 -13.59 12.32
N PRO A 115 7.64 -12.92 12.02
CA PRO A 115 8.28 -11.99 12.94
C PRO A 115 7.66 -10.59 12.94
N TYR A 116 6.74 -10.29 12.00
CA TYR A 116 6.16 -8.96 11.83
C TYR A 116 4.98 -8.74 12.76
N ASN A 117 5.02 -7.64 13.52
CA ASN A 117 3.88 -7.13 14.27
C ASN A 117 3.54 -5.74 13.70
N PHE A 118 2.28 -5.53 13.34
CA PHE A 118 1.80 -4.26 12.80
C PHE A 118 0.31 -4.07 13.10
N GLU A 119 -0.13 -2.84 13.01
CA GLU A 119 -1.54 -2.47 13.12
C GLU A 119 -2.05 -1.96 11.76
N VAL A 120 -3.27 -2.35 11.42
CA VAL A 120 -3.98 -1.86 10.24
C VAL A 120 -4.86 -0.69 10.67
N LEU A 121 -4.56 0.49 10.15
CA LEU A 121 -5.34 1.71 10.34
C LEU A 121 -6.22 1.93 9.12
N PHE A 122 -7.51 2.04 9.32
CA PHE A 122 -8.45 2.38 8.26
C PHE A 122 -8.35 3.87 7.94
N THR A 123 -7.99 4.19 6.71
CA THR A 123 -7.72 5.56 6.24
C THR A 123 -8.40 5.83 4.89
N PRO A 124 -9.75 5.76 4.83
CA PRO A 124 -10.49 5.99 3.61
C PRO A 124 -10.35 7.45 3.13
N GLY A 125 -10.67 7.67 1.85
CA GLY A 125 -10.67 8.99 1.24
C GLY A 125 -10.02 9.03 -0.14
N HIS A 126 -8.92 8.30 -0.37
CA HIS A 126 -8.41 8.05 -1.72
C HIS A 126 -9.22 6.93 -2.40
N SER A 127 -9.48 5.87 -1.67
CA SER A 127 -10.45 4.81 -1.97
C SER A 127 -11.26 4.48 -0.74
N LYS A 128 -12.36 3.73 -0.91
CA LYS A 128 -13.21 3.29 0.20
C LYS A 128 -12.52 2.32 1.14
N GLY A 129 -11.54 1.57 0.66
CA GLY A 129 -10.82 0.54 1.41
C GLY A 129 -9.36 0.89 1.68
N SER A 130 -8.97 2.16 1.53
CA SER A 130 -7.60 2.58 1.85
C SER A 130 -7.24 2.32 3.30
N VAL A 131 -6.06 1.72 3.52
CA VAL A 131 -5.49 1.45 4.84
C VAL A 131 -4.04 1.86 4.91
N CYS A 132 -3.58 2.17 6.12
CA CYS A 132 -2.15 2.30 6.43
C CYS A 132 -1.70 1.11 7.28
N TYR A 133 -0.44 0.71 7.13
CA TYR A 133 0.20 -0.32 7.95
C TYR A 133 1.19 0.33 8.90
N LEU A 134 0.86 0.35 10.19
CA LEU A 134 1.68 0.93 11.25
C LEU A 134 2.54 -0.15 11.90
N PHE A 135 3.86 0.03 11.82
CA PHE A 135 4.88 -0.74 12.53
C PHE A 135 5.45 0.11 13.69
N ASP A 136 6.35 -0.44 14.48
CA ASP A 136 6.88 0.25 15.68
C ASP A 136 7.57 1.59 15.35
N ASP A 137 8.30 1.64 14.22
CA ASP A 137 9.15 2.77 13.83
C ASP A 137 8.77 3.42 12.49
N CYS A 138 7.77 2.88 11.80
CA CYS A 138 7.38 3.37 10.47
C CYS A 138 5.92 3.09 10.13
N ILE A 139 5.42 3.80 9.11
CA ILE A 139 4.07 3.64 8.59
C ILE A 139 4.10 3.62 7.06
N PHE A 140 3.40 2.63 6.46
CA PHE A 140 3.16 2.56 5.02
C PHE A 140 1.78 3.15 4.74
N THR A 141 1.75 4.31 4.09
CA THR A 141 0.54 5.13 3.99
C THR A 141 -0.24 4.92 2.70
N GLY A 142 0.30 4.13 1.75
CA GLY A 142 -0.30 4.02 0.43
C GLY A 142 -0.57 5.42 -0.14
N ASP A 143 -1.78 5.61 -0.68
CA ASP A 143 -2.20 6.88 -1.26
C ASP A 143 -3.00 7.76 -0.30
N THR A 144 -2.76 7.64 1.02
CA THR A 144 -3.35 8.54 2.00
C THR A 144 -2.47 9.76 2.24
N LEU A 145 -1.19 9.57 2.57
CA LEU A 145 -0.24 10.65 2.85
C LEU A 145 1.02 10.50 1.99
N PHE A 146 1.39 11.55 1.28
CA PHE A 146 2.63 11.69 0.52
C PHE A 146 3.50 12.79 1.11
N LYS A 147 4.75 12.89 0.65
CA LYS A 147 5.63 13.99 1.00
C LYS A 147 5.05 15.33 0.53
N LEU A 148 4.67 16.19 1.47
CA LEU A 148 4.05 17.50 1.25
C LEU A 148 2.73 17.46 0.45
N ALA A 149 2.08 16.29 0.37
CA ALA A 149 0.84 16.09 -0.39
C ALA A 149 -0.02 14.99 0.26
N CYS A 150 -1.20 14.75 -0.32
CA CYS A 150 -2.03 13.60 -0.03
C CYS A 150 -2.59 13.00 -1.33
N GLY A 151 -3.17 11.80 -1.24
CA GLY A 151 -3.82 11.16 -2.37
C GLY A 151 -5.02 11.94 -2.88
N ARG A 152 -5.27 11.89 -4.20
CA ARG A 152 -6.45 12.48 -4.82
C ARG A 152 -7.73 11.78 -4.35
N CYS A 153 -8.83 12.54 -4.30
CA CYS A 153 -10.14 12.05 -3.84
C CYS A 153 -11.24 12.18 -4.89
N ASP A 154 -10.88 12.44 -6.13
CA ASP A 154 -11.81 12.71 -7.25
C ASP A 154 -12.04 11.50 -8.16
N LEU A 155 -11.45 10.36 -7.85
CA LEU A 155 -11.69 9.09 -8.53
C LEU A 155 -12.85 8.33 -7.89
N GLU A 156 -13.30 7.26 -8.56
CA GLU A 156 -14.37 6.38 -8.05
C GLU A 156 -14.01 5.83 -6.67
N GLY A 157 -14.87 6.08 -5.69
CA GLY A 157 -14.65 5.67 -4.31
C GLY A 157 -13.89 6.68 -3.46
N GLY A 158 -13.42 7.80 -4.04
CA GLY A 158 -12.76 8.89 -3.29
C GLY A 158 -13.75 9.77 -2.54
N ASP A 159 -13.33 10.28 -1.38
CA ASP A 159 -14.10 11.23 -0.54
C ASP A 159 -13.14 12.15 0.24
N ILE A 160 -13.28 13.46 0.00
CA ILE A 160 -12.39 14.46 0.62
C ILE A 160 -12.63 14.62 2.12
N SER A 161 -13.84 14.35 2.61
CA SER A 161 -14.16 14.44 4.04
C SER A 161 -13.55 13.26 4.80
N GLU A 162 -13.63 12.06 4.23
CA GLU A 162 -12.96 10.87 4.75
C GLU A 162 -11.43 11.06 4.73
N MET A 163 -10.86 11.58 3.64
CA MET A 163 -9.41 11.87 3.56
C MET A 163 -8.97 12.82 4.68
N LYS A 164 -9.70 13.90 4.91
CA LYS A 164 -9.40 14.83 6.00
C LYS A 164 -9.43 14.15 7.37
N SER A 165 -10.36 13.23 7.58
CA SER A 165 -10.45 12.47 8.84
C SER A 165 -9.28 11.50 8.99
N SER A 166 -8.91 10.83 7.90
CA SER A 166 -7.75 9.94 7.83
C SER A 166 -6.43 10.66 8.10
N LEU A 167 -6.24 11.84 7.50
CA LEU A 167 -5.06 12.67 7.74
C LEU A 167 -4.98 13.18 9.21
N ARG A 168 -6.11 13.53 9.84
CA ARG A 168 -6.13 13.87 11.27
C ARG A 168 -5.74 12.69 12.16
N LEU A 169 -6.17 11.46 11.80
CA LEU A 169 -5.76 10.26 12.51
C LEU A 169 -4.24 10.09 12.42
N LEU A 170 -3.66 10.23 11.23
CA LEU A 170 -2.21 10.12 11.03
C LEU A 170 -1.43 11.20 11.80
N LYS A 171 -1.92 12.45 11.79
CA LYS A 171 -1.34 13.57 12.55
C LYS A 171 -1.24 13.28 14.05
N GLY A 172 -2.13 12.47 14.60
CA GLY A 172 -2.15 12.09 16.03
C GLY A 172 -1.19 10.96 16.39
N LEU A 173 -0.46 10.37 15.45
CA LEU A 173 0.50 9.30 15.70
C LEU A 173 1.83 9.84 16.22
N ASN A 174 2.76 8.92 16.56
CA ASN A 174 4.12 9.27 16.98
C ASN A 174 4.85 10.03 15.85
N PRO A 175 5.27 11.30 16.07
CA PRO A 175 5.95 12.09 15.03
C PRO A 175 7.25 11.47 14.50
N SER A 176 7.92 10.62 15.29
CA SER A 176 9.19 9.98 14.91
C SER A 176 9.03 8.84 13.87
N LEU A 177 7.80 8.56 13.40
CA LEU A 177 7.56 7.53 12.41
C LEU A 177 8.13 7.92 11.04
N ILE A 178 8.84 6.98 10.41
CA ILE A 178 9.20 7.09 8.99
C ILE A 178 7.94 6.84 8.16
N VAL A 179 7.66 7.70 7.19
CA VAL A 179 6.50 7.61 6.27
C VAL A 179 6.95 7.01 4.94
N TYR A 180 6.39 5.85 4.60
CA TYR A 180 6.57 5.14 3.34
C TYR A 180 5.31 5.27 2.47
N PRO A 181 5.24 6.25 1.54
CA PRO A 181 4.06 6.53 0.74
C PRO A 181 3.93 5.60 -0.48
N GLY A 182 2.72 5.52 -1.06
CA GLY A 182 2.47 4.80 -2.31
C GLY A 182 3.15 5.41 -3.54
N HIS A 183 3.36 6.70 -3.53
CA HIS A 183 4.08 7.47 -4.55
C HIS A 183 5.06 8.44 -3.91
N ASP A 184 5.91 9.06 -4.75
CA ASP A 184 6.90 10.06 -4.35
C ASP A 184 7.97 9.55 -3.37
N GLU A 185 8.63 10.45 -2.65
CA GLU A 185 9.74 10.15 -1.76
C GLU A 185 9.28 9.73 -0.37
N ILE A 186 10.14 8.99 0.31
CA ILE A 186 10.03 8.69 1.74
C ILE A 186 10.15 10.00 2.51
N SER A 187 9.38 10.13 3.59
CA SER A 187 9.38 11.27 4.49
C SER A 187 9.41 10.80 5.95
N ASP A 188 9.28 11.71 6.89
CA ASP A 188 9.00 11.44 8.28
C ASP A 188 7.75 12.20 8.71
N LEU A 189 7.05 11.67 9.71
CA LEU A 189 5.76 12.22 10.10
C LEU A 189 5.90 13.60 10.77
N GLU A 190 7.00 13.86 11.49
CA GLU A 190 7.27 15.16 12.08
C GLU A 190 7.38 16.24 11.01
N TYR A 191 8.18 15.97 9.95
CA TYR A 191 8.30 16.88 8.81
C TYR A 191 6.95 17.14 8.13
N GLU A 192 6.14 16.10 7.94
CA GLU A 192 4.82 16.24 7.34
C GLU A 192 3.85 17.04 8.24
N ILE A 193 3.86 16.82 9.56
CA ILE A 193 3.04 17.60 10.50
C ILE A 193 3.38 19.08 10.45
N GLU A 194 4.66 19.43 10.31
CA GLU A 194 5.13 20.81 10.30
C GLU A 194 4.94 21.51 8.95
N ASN A 195 5.04 20.77 7.82
CA ASN A 195 5.19 21.38 6.50
C ASN A 195 4.10 21.01 5.50
N ASN A 196 3.34 19.91 5.73
CA ASN A 196 2.31 19.46 4.81
C ASN A 196 0.98 20.19 5.05
N SER A 197 0.57 21.04 4.11
CA SER A 197 -0.65 21.83 4.21
C SER A 197 -1.96 21.01 4.27
N TYR A 198 -1.91 19.72 4.00
CA TYR A 198 -3.06 18.81 4.11
C TYR A 198 -3.22 18.23 5.52
N LEU A 199 -2.18 18.27 6.36
CA LEU A 199 -2.19 17.83 7.77
C LEU A 199 -2.60 18.95 8.75
N VAL A 200 -3.35 19.93 8.31
CA VAL A 200 -3.83 21.07 9.12
C VAL A 200 -4.96 20.68 10.09
#